data_b8f4cf19111ebb65ff773f62e428fd9e
#
_entry.id   b8f4cf19111ebb65ff773f62e428fd9e
#
_cell.length_a   1.000
_cell.length_b   1.000
_cell.length_c   1.000
_cell.angle_alpha   90.00
_cell.angle_beta   90.00
_cell.angle_gamma   90.00
#
_symmetry.space_group_name_H-M   'P 1'
#
loop_
_entity.id
_entity.type
_entity.pdbx_description
1 polymer ?
#
loop_
_entity_poly.entity_id
_entity_poly.type
_entity_poly.pdbx_seq_one_letter_code
_entity_poly.pdbx_strand_id
1 'polypeptide(L)'
;MGFFSFIQEIAMDLGTANTIIISDDKIVVDEPSVVALDRRTDKMIAVGGKAKMMYEKTHDSIRTIRPLRDGVIADFTACEQMMRGLIKMVHSGRRLWSPSLRMVIGVPSGSTEVE
;
A
#
# COMPACT_ATOMS: atom_id res chain seq x y z
N MET A 1 -7.04 -15.30 -27.13
CA MET A 1 -6.69 -15.27 -26.14
C MET A 1 -5.59 -14.35 -25.81
N GLY A 2 -4.72 -14.13 -26.63
CA GLY A 2 -3.59 -13.36 -26.34
C GLY A 2 -3.87 -11.97 -25.85
N PHE A 3 -4.86 -11.31 -26.38
CA PHE A 3 -5.11 -9.99 -25.95
C PHE A 3 -5.42 -9.88 -24.52
N PHE A 4 -6.22 -10.80 -24.05
CA PHE A 4 -6.73 -10.67 -22.70
C PHE A 4 -5.70 -10.95 -21.65
N SER A 5 -4.67 -11.67 -22.05
CA SER A 5 -3.65 -11.96 -21.06
C SER A 5 -2.80 -10.76 -20.74
N PHE A 6 -2.94 -9.66 -21.48
CA PHE A 6 -2.20 -8.46 -21.17
C PHE A 6 -2.92 -7.57 -20.17
N ILE A 7 -4.16 -7.88 -19.83
CA ILE A 7 -4.87 -7.09 -18.84
C ILE A 7 -4.60 -7.70 -17.49
N GLN A 8 -4.05 -6.91 -16.60
CA GLN A 8 -3.77 -7.38 -15.26
C GLN A 8 -4.71 -6.67 -14.31
N GLU A 9 -5.35 -7.42 -13.45
CA GLU A 9 -6.24 -6.86 -12.46
C GLU A 9 -5.73 -7.16 -11.07
N ILE A 10 -5.71 -6.15 -10.23
CA ILE A 10 -5.40 -6.37 -8.84
C ILE A 10 -6.44 -5.65 -8.00
N ALA A 11 -6.66 -6.16 -6.83
CA ALA A 11 -7.57 -5.54 -5.88
C ALA A 11 -6.76 -5.18 -4.64
N MET A 12 -6.93 -3.97 -4.16
CA MET A 12 -6.22 -3.52 -2.97
C MET A 12 -7.25 -3.17 -1.91
N ASP A 13 -7.08 -3.73 -0.73
CA ASP A 13 -7.95 -3.45 0.39
C ASP A 13 -7.16 -2.65 1.41
N LEU A 14 -7.48 -1.39 1.54
CA LEU A 14 -6.78 -0.49 2.44
C LEU A 14 -7.38 -0.60 3.84
N GLY A 15 -6.59 -1.08 4.78
CA GLY A 15 -7.05 -1.23 6.15
C GLY A 15 -6.23 -0.39 7.11
N THR A 16 -6.78 -0.16 8.28
CA THR A 16 -6.08 0.63 9.30
C THR A 16 -4.80 -0.08 9.73
N ALA A 17 -4.87 -1.36 9.98
CA ALA A 17 -3.71 -2.10 10.45
C ALA A 17 -2.89 -2.68 9.30
N ASN A 18 -3.56 -3.27 8.33
CA ASN A 18 -2.90 -3.93 7.23
C ASN A 18 -3.54 -3.59 5.90
N THR A 19 -2.74 -3.58 4.85
CA THR A 19 -3.24 -3.41 3.49
C THR A 19 -2.93 -4.69 2.73
N ILE A 20 -3.90 -5.17 1.99
CA ILE A 20 -3.80 -6.44 1.30
C ILE A 20 -3.99 -6.20 -0.19
N ILE A 21 -3.18 -6.87 -1.00
CA ILE A 21 -3.35 -6.83 -2.44
C ILE A 21 -3.61 -8.24 -2.93
N ILE A 22 -4.62 -8.38 -3.75
CA ILE A 22 -5.02 -9.66 -4.32
C ILE A 22 -4.83 -9.60 -5.82
N SER A 23 -4.22 -10.60 -6.37
CA SER A 23 -4.01 -10.71 -7.80
C SER A 23 -4.31 -12.15 -8.18
N ASP A 24 -5.13 -12.34 -9.19
CA ASP A 24 -5.52 -13.69 -9.64
C ASP A 24 -6.06 -14.51 -8.49
N ASP A 25 -6.91 -13.90 -7.70
CA ASP A 25 -7.59 -14.56 -6.57
C ASP A 25 -6.63 -15.03 -5.48
N LYS A 26 -5.43 -14.50 -5.44
CA LYS A 26 -4.48 -14.84 -4.41
C LYS A 26 -3.98 -13.60 -3.73
N ILE A 27 -3.75 -13.71 -2.44
CA ILE A 27 -3.17 -12.62 -1.69
C ILE A 27 -1.70 -12.58 -2.03
N VAL A 28 -1.26 -11.52 -2.68
CA VAL A 28 0.14 -11.37 -3.06
C VAL A 28 0.88 -10.37 -2.20
N VAL A 29 0.16 -9.52 -1.48
CA VAL A 29 0.77 -8.59 -0.53
C VAL A 29 -0.13 -8.51 0.68
N ASP A 30 0.44 -8.61 1.86
CA ASP A 30 -0.27 -8.45 3.10
C ASP A 30 0.72 -7.77 4.03
N GLU A 31 0.64 -6.46 4.10
CA GLU A 31 1.63 -5.67 4.81
C GLU A 31 1.00 -4.70 5.77
N PRO A 32 1.68 -4.36 6.84
CA PRO A 32 1.18 -3.33 7.74
C PRO A 32 1.01 -2.01 7.00
N SER A 33 -0.01 -1.26 7.35
CA SER A 33 -0.30 0.01 6.72
C SER A 33 0.54 1.10 7.38
N VAL A 34 1.82 1.10 7.04
CA VAL A 34 2.79 2.04 7.61
C VAL A 34 3.76 2.46 6.52
N VAL A 35 4.14 3.73 6.53
CA VAL A 35 5.21 4.20 5.66
C VAL A 35 6.26 4.89 6.51
N ALA A 36 7.50 4.83 6.08
CA ALA A 36 8.59 5.52 6.73
C ALA A 36 9.15 6.54 5.74
N LEU A 37 9.26 7.76 6.17
CA LEU A 37 9.73 8.86 5.33
C LEU A 37 11.03 9.42 5.88
N ASP A 38 11.85 9.92 4.98
CA ASP A 38 13.02 10.68 5.37
C ASP A 38 12.49 12.01 5.92
N ARG A 39 12.81 12.31 7.16
CA ARG A 39 12.26 13.49 7.82
C ARG A 39 12.66 14.77 7.12
N ARG A 40 13.81 14.76 6.47
CA ARG A 40 14.32 15.95 5.83
C ARG A 40 13.69 16.19 4.47
N THR A 41 13.46 15.16 3.70
CA THR A 41 12.99 15.30 2.32
C THR A 41 11.55 14.86 2.12
N ASP A 42 10.98 14.17 3.11
CA ASP A 42 9.64 13.59 3.04
C ASP A 42 9.53 12.50 1.94
N LYS A 43 10.66 11.99 1.51
CA LYS A 43 10.62 10.89 0.56
C LYS A 43 10.43 9.58 1.29
N MET A 44 9.66 8.68 0.70
CA MET A 44 9.41 7.39 1.30
C MET A 44 10.64 6.51 1.21
N ILE A 45 11.08 5.97 2.33
CA ILE A 45 12.23 5.07 2.37
C ILE A 45 11.83 3.64 2.65
N ALA A 46 10.64 3.42 3.17
CA ALA A 46 10.18 2.06 3.42
C ALA A 46 8.67 2.05 3.54
N VAL A 47 8.09 0.88 3.33
CA VAL A 47 6.66 0.71 3.43
C VAL A 47 6.39 -0.68 3.99
N GLY A 48 5.27 -0.84 4.68
CA GLY A 48 4.86 -2.14 5.17
C GLY A 48 5.70 -2.60 6.33
N GLY A 49 6.08 -3.86 6.32
CA GLY A 49 6.83 -4.46 7.42
C GLY A 49 8.12 -3.76 7.73
N LYS A 50 8.84 -3.33 6.70
CA LYS A 50 10.10 -2.62 6.93
C LYS A 50 9.84 -1.30 7.63
N ALA A 51 8.80 -0.59 7.22
CA ALA A 51 8.46 0.67 7.86
C ALA A 51 8.04 0.46 9.30
N LYS A 52 7.33 -0.63 9.57
CA LYS A 52 6.90 -0.93 10.93
C LYS A 52 8.09 -1.21 11.82
N MET A 53 9.09 -1.90 11.30
CA MET A 53 10.30 -2.15 12.08
C MET A 53 10.98 -0.84 12.43
N MET A 54 11.00 0.12 11.51
CA MET A 54 11.58 1.41 11.78
C MET A 54 10.76 2.19 12.80
N TYR A 55 9.46 1.99 12.77
CA TYR A 55 8.57 2.66 13.72
C TYR A 55 8.90 2.21 15.14
N GLU A 56 9.25 0.96 15.30
CA GLU A 56 9.55 0.43 16.62
C GLU A 56 10.92 0.85 17.10
N LYS A 57 11.77 1.36 16.21
CA LYS A 57 13.08 1.81 16.58
C LYS A 57 13.13 3.31 16.42
N THR A 58 13.24 4.03 17.47
CA THR A 58 13.27 5.48 17.40
C THR A 58 14.47 5.95 16.61
N HIS A 59 14.24 6.81 15.65
CA HIS A 59 15.32 7.32 14.83
C HIS A 59 15.00 8.74 14.41
N ASP A 60 15.90 9.67 14.68
CA ASP A 60 15.63 11.08 14.47
C ASP A 60 15.44 11.46 13.00
N SER A 61 16.06 10.73 12.09
CA SER A 61 15.98 11.12 10.69
C SER A 61 14.83 10.45 9.97
N ILE A 62 14.05 9.63 10.66
CA ILE A 62 12.97 8.88 10.05
C ILE A 62 11.66 9.20 10.73
N ARG A 63 10.63 9.47 9.93
CA ARG A 63 9.30 9.72 10.44
C ARG A 63 8.40 8.62 9.90
N THR A 64 7.68 7.93 10.78
CA THR A 64 6.78 6.89 10.34
C THR A 64 5.35 7.39 10.48
N ILE A 65 4.52 6.98 9.54
CA ILE A 65 3.14 7.43 9.49
C ILE A 65 2.23 6.25 9.24
N ARG A 66 1.11 6.23 9.92
CA ARG A 66 0.03 5.30 9.64
C ARG A 66 -1.01 6.08 8.87
N PRO A 67 -1.13 5.83 7.56
CA PRO A 67 -2.01 6.64 6.73
C PRO A 67 -3.48 6.48 7.04
N LEU A 68 -3.86 5.32 7.61
CA LEU A 68 -5.26 5.10 7.92
C LEU A 68 -5.43 4.95 9.42
N ARG A 69 -6.45 5.62 9.96
CA ARG A 69 -6.76 5.56 11.37
C ARG A 69 -8.24 5.45 11.54
N ASP A 70 -8.68 4.54 12.39
CA ASP A 70 -10.09 4.38 12.72
C ASP A 70 -10.95 4.24 11.46
N GLY A 71 -10.44 3.53 10.48
CA GLY A 71 -11.21 3.24 9.29
C GLY A 71 -11.29 4.38 8.29
N VAL A 72 -10.47 5.41 8.43
CA VAL A 72 -10.47 6.52 7.48
C VAL A 72 -9.06 6.84 7.06
N ILE A 73 -8.93 7.46 5.90
CA ILE A 73 -7.63 7.91 5.42
C ILE A 73 -7.30 9.21 6.13
N ALA A 74 -6.31 9.17 6.99
CA ALA A 74 -5.90 10.33 7.76
C ALA A 74 -4.86 11.18 7.03
N ASP A 75 -4.11 10.58 6.12
CA ASP A 75 -3.06 11.30 5.40
C ASP A 75 -3.06 10.78 3.96
N PHE A 76 -3.59 11.57 3.05
CA PHE A 76 -3.74 11.16 1.67
C PHE A 76 -2.41 11.00 0.95
N THR A 77 -1.47 11.87 1.20
CA THR A 77 -0.16 11.77 0.56
C THR A 77 0.56 10.51 1.00
N ALA A 78 0.56 10.24 2.31
CA ALA A 78 1.20 9.04 2.81
C ALA A 78 0.49 7.78 2.30
N CYS A 79 -0.84 7.84 2.19
CA CYS A 79 -1.60 6.72 1.68
C CYS A 79 -1.25 6.44 0.23
N GLU A 80 -1.11 7.49 -0.57
CA GLU A 80 -0.74 7.33 -1.97
C GLU A 80 0.66 6.73 -2.08
N GLN A 81 1.58 7.21 -1.28
CA GLN A 81 2.94 6.67 -1.28
C GLN A 81 2.94 5.20 -0.88
N MET A 82 2.13 4.86 0.11
CA MET A 82 2.01 3.48 0.54
C MET A 82 1.50 2.60 -0.58
N MET A 83 0.44 3.04 -1.25
CA MET A 83 -0.12 2.26 -2.35
C MET A 83 0.89 2.04 -3.45
N ARG A 84 1.63 3.08 -3.81
CA ARG A 84 2.64 2.95 -4.85
C ARG A 84 3.74 1.98 -4.45
N GLY A 85 4.17 2.04 -3.20
CA GLY A 85 5.21 1.13 -2.71
C GLY A 85 4.76 -0.31 -2.68
N LEU A 86 3.52 -0.55 -2.27
CA LEU A 86 3.00 -1.90 -2.21
C LEU A 86 2.76 -2.47 -3.61
N ILE A 87 2.32 -1.64 -4.54
CA ILE A 87 2.13 -2.08 -5.91
C ILE A 87 3.47 -2.50 -6.52
N LYS A 88 4.54 -1.80 -6.18
CA LYS A 88 5.85 -2.19 -6.66
C LYS A 88 6.25 -3.56 -6.15
N MET A 89 5.81 -3.94 -4.98
CA MET A 89 6.10 -5.28 -4.48
C MET A 89 5.44 -6.34 -5.34
N VAL A 90 4.25 -6.06 -5.85
CA VAL A 90 3.55 -7.02 -6.70
C VAL A 90 4.34 -7.26 -7.97
N HIS A 91 4.92 -6.21 -8.51
CA HIS A 91 5.62 -6.31 -9.77
C HIS A 91 7.11 -6.60 -9.62
N SER A 92 7.56 -6.71 -8.40
CA SER A 92 8.97 -6.97 -8.14
C SER A 92 9.36 -8.28 -8.78
N GLY A 93 10.43 -8.31 -9.52
CA GLY A 93 10.89 -9.51 -10.15
C GLY A 93 10.15 -9.88 -11.42
N ARG A 94 9.25 -9.08 -11.89
CA ARG A 94 8.52 -9.35 -13.10
C ARG A 94 8.72 -8.22 -14.08
N ARG A 95 8.37 -8.46 -15.33
CA ARG A 95 8.39 -7.40 -16.27
C ARG A 95 7.33 -6.46 -15.88
N LEU A 96 7.65 -5.25 -15.72
CA LEU A 96 6.72 -4.30 -15.25
C LEU A 96 5.84 -3.68 -16.26
N TRP A 97 6.19 -3.78 -17.50
CA TRP A 97 5.38 -3.11 -18.46
C TRP A 97 4.25 -4.03 -18.86
N SER A 98 3.12 -3.70 -18.49
CA SER A 98 1.93 -4.39 -18.86
C SER A 98 1.11 -3.36 -19.60
N PRO A 99 0.59 -3.66 -20.75
CA PRO A 99 -0.17 -2.66 -21.49
C PRO A 99 -1.36 -2.16 -20.72
N SER A 100 -1.90 -2.98 -19.86
CA SER A 100 -3.06 -2.58 -19.10
C SER A 100 -2.98 -3.10 -17.70
N LEU A 101 -3.20 -2.23 -16.75
CA LEU A 101 -3.31 -2.60 -15.36
C LEU A 101 -4.62 -2.05 -14.86
N ARG A 102 -5.50 -2.92 -14.42
CA ARG A 102 -6.75 -2.50 -13.82
C ARG A 102 -6.68 -2.72 -12.33
N MET A 103 -7.01 -1.71 -11.57
CA MET A 103 -6.93 -1.80 -10.14
C MET A 103 -8.25 -1.42 -9.50
N VAL A 104 -8.70 -2.23 -8.57
CA VAL A 104 -9.88 -1.95 -7.78
C VAL A 104 -9.40 -1.69 -6.36
N ILE A 105 -9.76 -0.58 -5.80
CA ILE A 105 -9.31 -0.20 -4.47
C ILE A 105 -10.49 -0.11 -3.54
N GLY A 106 -10.44 -0.89 -2.46
CA GLY A 106 -11.41 -0.81 -1.41
C GLY A 106 -10.93 0.16 -0.35
N VAL A 107 -11.68 1.21 -0.15
CA VAL A 107 -11.30 2.23 0.81
C VAL A 107 -12.29 2.17 1.96
N PRO A 108 -11.82 2.26 3.18
CA PRO A 108 -12.75 2.21 4.31
C PRO A 108 -13.72 3.37 4.24
N SER A 109 -14.91 3.09 4.66
CA SER A 109 -15.91 4.12 4.75
C SER A 109 -15.95 4.59 6.18
N GLY A 110 -15.69 5.82 6.40
CA GLY A 110 -15.69 6.34 7.75
C GLY A 110 -17.05 6.29 8.40
N SER A 111 -18.05 6.03 7.63
CA SER A 111 -19.36 6.01 8.20
C SER A 111 -19.78 4.69 8.68
N THR A 112 -18.99 3.76 8.56
CA THR A 112 -19.41 2.51 8.91
C THR A 112 -19.70 2.34 10.22
N GLU A 113 -19.99 2.78 10.58
CA GLU A 113 -20.31 2.49 11.56
C GLU A 113 -21.07 1.66 11.76
N VAL A 114 -21.28 1.39 11.36
CA VAL A 114 -22.05 0.70 11.42
C VAL A 114 -21.93 -0.35 11.42
N GLU A 115 -21.54 -0.61 11.29
CA GLU A 115 -21.48 -1.64 11.34
C GLU A 115 -21.02 -2.07 11.85
#